data_272afc00ea9b47937eefe9c72c7c8fb7
#
_entry.id   272afc00ea9b47937eefe9c72c7c8fb7
#
_cell.length_a   1.000
_cell.length_b   1.000
_cell.length_c   1.000
_cell.angle_alpha   90.00
_cell.angle_beta   90.00
_cell.angle_gamma   90.00
#
_symmetry.space_group_name_H-M   'P 1'
#
loop_
_entity.id
_entity.type
_entity.pdbx_description
1 polymer ?
#
loop_
_entity_poly.entity_id
_entity_poly.type
_entity_poly.pdbx_seq_one_letter_code
_entity_poly.pdbx_strand_id
1 'polypeptide(L)'
;HAIEQIARSRGHEIVSIIDVNNPEEFESEAFRSADVAIEFTAPSVALGNYRKAFAAGVPVVSGTTGWLEHLSEIQEACRNGQTFFYASNFSLGVNIFFALNKYLAGIMNQFPAYDVKMEETHHIHKLDAPSGTAITLAEDIIARLDRKNAWVEGREPSASEIGIKAIRRDEVPGIHTVQYESDVDTITIT
;
A
#
# COMPACT_ATOMS: atom_id res chain seq x y z
N HIS A 1 10.11 -15.29 -4.85
CA HIS A 1 11.48 -15.74 -4.56
C HIS A 1 12.07 -15.12 -3.29
N ALA A 2 12.11 -13.77 -3.10
CA ALA A 2 12.72 -13.16 -1.90
C ALA A 2 12.02 -13.59 -0.60
N ILE A 3 10.70 -13.56 -0.56
CA ILE A 3 9.90 -14.01 0.60
C ILE A 3 10.19 -15.48 0.92
N GLU A 4 10.22 -16.35 -0.07
CA GLU A 4 10.51 -17.77 0.08
C GLU A 4 11.91 -18.00 0.70
N GLN A 5 12.93 -17.32 0.17
CA GLN A 5 14.30 -17.44 0.68
C GLN A 5 14.40 -17.00 2.15
N ILE A 6 13.78 -15.84 2.48
CA ILE A 6 13.80 -15.32 3.84
C ILE A 6 13.00 -16.21 4.79
N ALA A 7 11.83 -16.69 4.39
CA ALA A 7 11.03 -17.59 5.20
C ALA A 7 11.79 -18.86 5.55
N ARG A 8 12.39 -19.53 4.55
CA ARG A 8 13.23 -20.72 4.76
C ARG A 8 14.41 -20.43 5.70
N SER A 9 15.09 -19.28 5.52
CA SER A 9 16.23 -18.90 6.38
C SER A 9 15.82 -18.64 7.84
N ARG A 10 14.55 -18.35 8.07
CA ARG A 10 13.95 -18.15 9.41
C ARG A 10 13.32 -19.41 9.99
N GLY A 11 13.47 -20.56 9.30
CA GLY A 11 12.97 -21.85 9.77
C GLY A 11 11.49 -22.12 9.46
N HIS A 12 10.86 -21.32 8.59
CA HIS A 12 9.51 -21.60 8.12
C HIS A 12 9.54 -22.63 6.99
N GLU A 13 8.53 -23.47 6.93
CA GLU A 13 8.29 -24.40 5.85
C GLU A 13 7.43 -23.75 4.77
N ILE A 14 7.81 -23.89 3.50
CA ILE A 14 7.00 -23.45 2.37
C ILE A 14 6.30 -24.70 1.81
N VAL A 15 5.05 -24.83 2.14
CA VAL A 15 4.24 -26.01 1.79
C VAL A 15 3.63 -25.91 0.38
N SER A 16 3.41 -24.69 -0.14
CA SER A 16 2.90 -24.47 -1.49
C SER A 16 3.41 -23.14 -2.06
N ILE A 17 3.63 -23.10 -3.37
CA ILE A 17 3.93 -21.88 -4.14
C ILE A 17 2.98 -21.85 -5.32
N ILE A 18 2.16 -20.81 -5.39
CA ILE A 18 1.10 -20.67 -6.39
C ILE A 18 1.42 -19.49 -7.32
N ASP A 19 1.31 -19.74 -8.62
CA ASP A 19 1.40 -18.71 -9.65
C ASP A 19 0.35 -18.93 -10.77
N VAL A 20 0.48 -18.19 -11.88
CA VAL A 20 -0.45 -18.27 -12.99
C VAL A 20 -0.47 -19.64 -13.70
N ASN A 21 0.56 -20.47 -13.50
CA ASN A 21 0.73 -21.76 -14.17
C ASN A 21 0.17 -22.93 -13.38
N ASN A 22 -0.11 -22.75 -12.09
CA ASN A 22 -0.60 -23.81 -11.21
C ASN A 22 -1.74 -23.36 -10.27
N PRO A 23 -2.78 -22.70 -10.77
CA PRO A 23 -3.87 -22.18 -9.93
C PRO A 23 -4.68 -23.26 -9.23
N GLU A 24 -4.59 -24.52 -9.65
CA GLU A 24 -5.20 -25.69 -9.01
C GLU A 24 -4.60 -25.99 -7.63
N GLU A 25 -3.40 -25.51 -7.33
CA GLU A 25 -2.74 -25.69 -6.04
C GLU A 25 -3.52 -25.06 -4.86
N PHE A 26 -4.42 -24.10 -5.10
CA PHE A 26 -5.34 -23.61 -4.06
C PHE A 26 -6.26 -24.72 -3.49
N GLU A 27 -6.47 -25.81 -4.24
CA GLU A 27 -7.30 -26.92 -3.83
C GLU A 27 -6.49 -28.08 -3.21
N SER A 28 -5.14 -27.98 -3.22
CA SER A 28 -4.25 -29.02 -2.72
C SER A 28 -4.34 -29.18 -1.19
N GLU A 29 -4.04 -30.37 -0.69
CA GLU A 29 -3.90 -30.63 0.75
C GLU A 29 -2.74 -29.82 1.34
N ALA A 30 -1.66 -29.64 0.56
CA ALA A 30 -0.51 -28.86 0.95
C ALA A 30 -0.92 -27.41 1.24
N PHE A 31 -1.68 -26.77 0.33
CA PHE A 31 -2.15 -25.39 0.56
C PHE A 31 -3.08 -25.31 1.78
N ARG A 32 -4.01 -26.24 1.93
CA ARG A 32 -4.93 -26.28 3.09
C ARG A 32 -4.24 -26.49 4.42
N SER A 33 -3.05 -27.07 4.42
CA SER A 33 -2.23 -27.26 5.63
C SER A 33 -1.43 -26.02 6.03
N ALA A 34 -1.44 -24.97 5.22
CA ALA A 34 -0.67 -23.75 5.48
C ALA A 34 -1.26 -22.97 6.67
N ASP A 35 -0.42 -22.49 7.57
CA ASP A 35 -0.82 -21.59 8.65
C ASP A 35 -1.19 -20.19 8.14
N VAL A 36 -0.60 -19.77 7.01
CA VAL A 36 -0.83 -18.46 6.39
C VAL A 36 -0.43 -18.46 4.91
N ALA A 37 -1.19 -17.79 4.09
CA ALA A 37 -0.83 -17.47 2.70
C ALA A 37 -0.28 -16.03 2.64
N ILE A 38 0.90 -15.87 2.03
CA ILE A 38 1.50 -14.56 1.76
C ILE A 38 1.31 -14.23 0.29
N GLU A 39 0.54 -13.19 0.00
CA GLU A 39 0.07 -12.83 -1.33
C GLU A 39 0.67 -11.51 -1.80
N PHE A 40 1.39 -11.57 -2.94
CA PHE A 40 1.93 -10.43 -3.67
C PHE A 40 1.77 -10.71 -5.17
N THR A 41 0.64 -10.32 -5.74
CA THR A 41 0.31 -10.59 -7.15
C THR A 41 -0.07 -9.28 -7.87
N ALA A 42 -1.16 -9.29 -8.64
CA ALA A 42 -1.65 -8.11 -9.34
C ALA A 42 -3.08 -7.74 -8.86
N PRO A 43 -3.47 -6.46 -8.91
CA PRO A 43 -4.79 -5.99 -8.47
C PRO A 43 -5.94 -6.79 -9.06
N SER A 44 -5.84 -7.14 -10.35
CA SER A 44 -6.89 -7.85 -11.11
C SER A 44 -7.15 -9.29 -10.64
N VAL A 45 -6.22 -9.92 -9.92
CA VAL A 45 -6.34 -11.31 -9.47
C VAL A 45 -6.39 -11.45 -7.95
N ALA A 46 -5.96 -10.42 -7.22
CA ALA A 46 -5.82 -10.44 -5.76
C ALA A 46 -7.10 -10.90 -5.05
N LEU A 47 -8.25 -10.28 -5.36
CA LEU A 47 -9.53 -10.64 -4.75
C LEU A 47 -9.92 -12.10 -4.99
N GLY A 48 -9.66 -12.62 -6.19
CA GLY A 48 -9.87 -14.04 -6.53
C GLY A 48 -8.99 -14.96 -5.68
N ASN A 49 -7.73 -14.58 -5.45
CA ASN A 49 -6.81 -15.32 -4.60
C ASN A 49 -7.27 -15.32 -3.13
N TYR A 50 -7.73 -14.18 -2.62
CA TYR A 50 -8.26 -14.09 -1.24
C TYR A 50 -9.46 -15.00 -1.04
N ARG A 51 -10.43 -14.99 -1.97
CA ARG A 51 -11.61 -15.87 -1.91
C ARG A 51 -11.22 -17.35 -1.90
N LYS A 52 -10.24 -17.75 -2.71
CA LYS A 52 -9.74 -19.14 -2.74
C LYS A 52 -9.05 -19.52 -1.43
N ALA A 53 -8.21 -18.65 -0.88
CA ALA A 53 -7.55 -18.89 0.39
C ALA A 53 -8.58 -19.00 1.54
N PHE A 54 -9.56 -18.12 1.58
CA PHE A 54 -10.65 -18.18 2.57
C PHE A 54 -11.48 -19.46 2.44
N ALA A 55 -11.80 -19.90 1.22
CA ALA A 55 -12.50 -21.15 0.98
C ALA A 55 -11.70 -22.37 1.47
N ALA A 56 -10.37 -22.29 1.44
CA ALA A 56 -9.47 -23.30 2.00
C ALA A 56 -9.28 -23.18 3.53
N GLY A 57 -9.82 -22.13 4.17
CA GLY A 57 -9.62 -21.84 5.59
C GLY A 57 -8.25 -21.27 5.95
N VAL A 58 -7.51 -20.76 4.97
CA VAL A 58 -6.14 -20.28 5.16
C VAL A 58 -6.13 -18.76 5.36
N PRO A 59 -5.57 -18.25 6.47
CA PRO A 59 -5.36 -16.81 6.71
C PRO A 59 -4.51 -16.17 5.62
N VAL A 60 -4.76 -14.89 5.31
CA VAL A 60 -4.05 -14.18 4.23
C VAL A 60 -3.32 -12.94 4.76
N VAL A 61 -2.06 -12.80 4.34
CA VAL A 61 -1.29 -11.56 4.43
C VAL A 61 -1.04 -11.06 3.02
N SER A 62 -1.60 -9.89 2.66
CA SER A 62 -1.47 -9.33 1.32
C SER A 62 -0.67 -8.03 1.27
N GLY A 63 0.24 -7.95 0.30
CA GLY A 63 0.93 -6.72 -0.08
C GLY A 63 0.52 -6.22 -1.47
N THR A 64 -0.41 -6.87 -2.14
CA THR A 64 -0.97 -6.35 -3.39
C THR A 64 -1.79 -5.09 -3.10
N THR A 65 -1.64 -4.07 -3.94
CA THR A 65 -2.39 -2.80 -3.88
C THR A 65 -3.45 -2.74 -4.98
N GLY A 66 -4.30 -1.71 -4.99
CA GLY A 66 -5.26 -1.47 -6.07
C GLY A 66 -6.52 -2.35 -6.05
N TRP A 67 -6.86 -2.98 -4.91
CA TRP A 67 -8.06 -3.80 -4.73
C TRP A 67 -9.04 -3.23 -3.68
N LEU A 68 -8.72 -2.10 -3.07
CA LEU A 68 -9.46 -1.54 -1.92
C LEU A 68 -10.92 -1.17 -2.22
N GLU A 69 -11.33 -1.05 -3.47
CA GLU A 69 -12.75 -0.95 -3.86
C GLU A 69 -13.59 -2.13 -3.36
N HIS A 70 -12.94 -3.29 -3.12
CA HIS A 70 -13.55 -4.50 -2.58
C HIS A 70 -13.33 -4.68 -1.06
N LEU A 71 -12.83 -3.66 -0.35
CA LEU A 71 -12.51 -3.76 1.08
C LEU A 71 -13.72 -4.19 1.94
N SER A 72 -14.92 -3.73 1.60
CA SER A 72 -16.14 -4.09 2.32
C SER A 72 -16.44 -5.60 2.28
N GLU A 73 -16.14 -6.26 1.16
CA GLU A 73 -16.27 -7.72 1.03
C GLU A 73 -15.30 -8.45 1.95
N ILE A 74 -14.04 -8.01 1.98
CA ILE A 74 -13.02 -8.62 2.84
C ILE A 74 -13.36 -8.40 4.33
N GLN A 75 -13.85 -7.22 4.69
CA GLN A 75 -14.29 -6.94 6.05
C GLN A 75 -15.46 -7.84 6.47
N GLU A 76 -16.39 -8.10 5.57
CA GLU A 76 -17.51 -9.02 5.83
C GLU A 76 -17.02 -10.46 5.98
N ALA A 77 -16.11 -10.92 5.14
CA ALA A 77 -15.47 -12.23 5.29
C ALA A 77 -14.77 -12.37 6.66
N CYS A 78 -14.07 -11.30 7.11
CA CYS A 78 -13.43 -11.29 8.43
C CYS A 78 -14.45 -11.34 9.59
N ARG A 79 -15.61 -10.66 9.49
CA ARG A 79 -16.68 -10.77 10.48
C ARG A 79 -17.23 -12.19 10.56
N ASN A 80 -17.17 -12.93 9.45
CA ASN A 80 -17.62 -14.32 9.33
C ASN A 80 -16.50 -15.34 9.62
N GLY A 81 -15.41 -14.92 10.27
CA GLY A 81 -14.37 -15.82 10.81
C GLY A 81 -13.12 -15.95 9.94
N GLN A 82 -13.01 -15.25 8.81
CA GLN A 82 -11.78 -15.24 8.04
C GLN A 82 -10.74 -14.30 8.68
N THR A 83 -9.45 -14.57 8.44
CA THR A 83 -8.35 -13.74 8.94
C THR A 83 -7.61 -13.13 7.76
N PHE A 84 -7.49 -11.79 7.78
CA PHE A 84 -6.85 -11.04 6.72
C PHE A 84 -6.02 -9.88 7.29
N PHE A 85 -4.78 -9.76 6.82
CA PHE A 85 -3.92 -8.61 7.09
C PHE A 85 -3.38 -8.06 5.78
N TYR A 86 -3.40 -6.74 5.61
CA TYR A 86 -2.84 -6.10 4.43
C TYR A 86 -2.12 -4.80 4.76
N ALA A 87 -1.16 -4.44 3.93
CA ALA A 87 -0.51 -3.15 3.97
C ALA A 87 -0.09 -2.72 2.56
N SER A 88 -0.10 -1.42 2.29
CA SER A 88 0.43 -0.86 1.03
C SER A 88 1.95 -0.96 0.96
N ASN A 89 2.62 -1.11 2.11
CA ASN A 89 4.05 -1.29 2.22
C ASN A 89 4.43 -2.00 3.54
N PHE A 90 5.36 -2.94 3.46
CA PHE A 90 5.88 -3.71 4.61
C PHE A 90 7.29 -3.26 5.05
N SER A 91 7.87 -2.24 4.42
CA SER A 91 9.15 -1.67 4.83
C SER A 91 9.00 -0.96 6.18
N LEU A 92 9.89 -1.26 7.12
CA LEU A 92 9.94 -0.57 8.42
C LEU A 92 10.15 0.95 8.22
N GLY A 93 11.07 1.34 7.34
CA GLY A 93 11.35 2.75 7.04
C GLY A 93 10.12 3.49 6.51
N VAL A 94 9.39 2.87 5.57
CA VAL A 94 8.15 3.46 5.02
C VAL A 94 7.07 3.58 6.10
N ASN A 95 6.93 2.60 7.00
CA ASN A 95 5.95 2.69 8.08
C ASN A 95 6.32 3.75 9.13
N ILE A 96 7.62 3.97 9.41
CA ILE A 96 8.09 5.10 10.20
C ILE A 96 7.76 6.42 9.49
N PHE A 97 7.97 6.48 8.17
CA PHE A 97 7.61 7.65 7.37
C PHE A 97 6.10 7.93 7.42
N PHE A 98 5.24 6.92 7.31
CA PHE A 98 3.79 7.10 7.51
C PHE A 98 3.47 7.69 8.88
N ALA A 99 4.09 7.19 9.96
CA ALA A 99 3.86 7.71 11.30
C ALA A 99 4.31 9.18 11.44
N LEU A 100 5.47 9.52 10.88
CA LEU A 100 5.99 10.89 10.86
C LEU A 100 5.09 11.82 10.04
N ASN A 101 4.65 11.37 8.86
CA ASN A 101 3.72 12.11 7.99
C ASN A 101 2.40 12.44 8.70
N LYS A 102 1.82 11.45 9.40
CA LYS A 102 0.61 11.63 10.23
C LYS A 102 0.81 12.68 11.31
N TYR A 103 1.92 12.60 12.02
CA TYR A 103 2.23 13.54 13.08
C TYR A 103 2.43 14.96 12.56
N LEU A 104 3.21 15.10 11.48
CA LEU A 104 3.47 16.40 10.84
C LEU A 104 2.16 17.02 10.31
N ALA A 105 1.31 16.24 9.62
CA ALA A 105 0.03 16.72 9.10
C ALA A 105 -0.86 17.29 10.23
N GLY A 106 -0.90 16.62 11.38
CA GLY A 106 -1.64 17.10 12.55
C GLY A 106 -1.11 18.45 13.10
N ILE A 107 0.21 18.64 13.11
CA ILE A 107 0.83 19.91 13.47
C ILE A 107 0.45 20.98 12.43
N MET A 108 0.62 20.68 11.14
CA MET A 108 0.42 21.61 10.03
C MET A 108 -1.04 22.04 9.85
N ASN A 109 -1.99 21.32 10.44
CA ASN A 109 -3.38 21.73 10.45
C ASN A 109 -3.61 23.10 11.14
N GLN A 110 -2.74 23.44 12.10
CA GLN A 110 -2.80 24.71 12.84
C GLN A 110 -2.14 25.88 12.10
N PHE A 111 -1.46 25.62 10.97
CA PHE A 111 -0.70 26.62 10.22
C PHE A 111 -1.23 26.73 8.77
N PRO A 112 -2.35 27.47 8.54
CA PRO A 112 -3.00 27.53 7.22
C PRO A 112 -2.19 28.27 6.15
N ALA A 113 -1.12 28.98 6.53
CA ALA A 113 -0.21 29.60 5.58
C ALA A 113 0.64 28.63 4.78
N TYR A 114 0.74 27.36 5.26
CA TYR A 114 1.45 26.31 4.53
C TYR A 114 0.49 25.51 3.66
N ASP A 115 0.84 25.35 2.40
CA ASP A 115 0.19 24.37 1.54
C ASP A 115 1.03 23.11 1.40
N VAL A 116 0.38 21.98 1.06
CA VAL A 116 1.04 20.68 0.95
C VAL A 116 1.03 20.19 -0.49
N LYS A 117 2.18 19.69 -0.93
CA LYS A 117 2.35 19.00 -2.21
C LYS A 117 3.19 17.74 -2.03
N MET A 118 3.05 16.82 -2.96
CA MET A 118 3.73 15.53 -2.91
C MET A 118 4.40 15.21 -4.24
N GLU A 119 5.52 14.51 -4.16
CA GLU A 119 6.21 13.93 -5.31
C GLU A 119 6.60 12.50 -5.00
N GLU A 120 6.47 11.61 -5.97
CA GLU A 120 7.02 10.26 -5.90
C GLU A 120 7.84 9.95 -7.16
N THR A 121 8.92 9.20 -7.00
CA THR A 121 9.74 8.72 -8.12
C THR A 121 9.93 7.22 -8.01
N HIS A 122 9.64 6.49 -9.08
CA HIS A 122 9.87 5.05 -9.20
C HIS A 122 10.51 4.70 -10.55
N HIS A 123 10.93 3.43 -10.68
CA HIS A 123 11.47 2.88 -11.91
C HIS A 123 10.47 2.94 -13.07
N ILE A 124 10.99 2.92 -14.30
CA ILE A 124 10.19 3.04 -15.54
C ILE A 124 9.17 1.90 -15.75
N HIS A 125 9.36 0.75 -15.10
CA HIS A 125 8.49 -0.44 -15.22
C HIS A 125 7.29 -0.41 -14.27
N LYS A 126 7.19 0.59 -13.36
CA LYS A 126 6.06 0.71 -12.45
C LYS A 126 4.81 1.20 -13.17
N LEU A 127 3.75 0.39 -13.17
CA LEU A 127 2.55 0.64 -13.96
C LEU A 127 1.55 1.56 -13.25
N ASP A 128 1.40 1.43 -11.92
CA ASP A 128 0.49 2.24 -11.14
C ASP A 128 1.07 3.65 -10.89
N ALA A 129 0.25 4.67 -11.06
CA ALA A 129 0.53 6.07 -10.73
C ALA A 129 -0.76 6.74 -10.20
N PRO A 130 -0.73 7.36 -9.00
CA PRO A 130 0.33 7.30 -8.02
C PRO A 130 0.52 5.91 -7.42
N SER A 131 1.68 5.67 -6.77
CA SER A 131 1.93 4.42 -6.05
C SER A 131 1.02 4.26 -4.82
N GLY A 132 0.77 3.03 -4.40
CA GLY A 132 0.01 2.76 -3.18
C GLY A 132 0.57 3.46 -1.93
N THR A 133 1.90 3.61 -1.85
CA THR A 133 2.57 4.37 -0.77
C THR A 133 2.23 5.86 -0.85
N ALA A 134 2.25 6.47 -2.04
CA ALA A 134 1.90 7.88 -2.22
C ALA A 134 0.42 8.13 -1.87
N ILE A 135 -0.47 7.23 -2.27
CA ILE A 135 -1.90 7.31 -1.93
C ILE A 135 -2.09 7.24 -0.41
N THR A 136 -1.44 6.28 0.27
CA THR A 136 -1.51 6.17 1.75
C THR A 136 -1.02 7.45 2.43
N LEU A 137 0.10 8.04 1.97
CA LEU A 137 0.60 9.30 2.51
C LEU A 137 -0.41 10.44 2.33
N ALA A 138 -1.04 10.56 1.15
CA ALA A 138 -2.03 11.60 0.86
C ALA A 138 -3.29 11.43 1.71
N GLU A 139 -3.81 10.22 1.84
CA GLU A 139 -4.98 9.91 2.66
C GLU A 139 -4.72 10.18 4.15
N ASP A 140 -3.53 9.85 4.65
CA ASP A 140 -3.09 10.17 6.00
C ASP A 140 -3.04 11.68 6.28
N ILE A 141 -2.64 12.49 5.29
CA ILE A 141 -2.67 13.96 5.37
C ILE A 141 -4.11 14.46 5.35
N ILE A 142 -4.94 14.01 4.41
CA ILE A 142 -6.35 14.40 4.28
C ILE A 142 -7.11 14.12 5.58
N ALA A 143 -6.86 12.99 6.21
CA ALA A 143 -7.49 12.63 7.48
C ALA A 143 -7.14 13.56 8.66
N ARG A 144 -6.18 14.48 8.51
CA ARG A 144 -5.66 15.35 9.58
C ARG A 144 -5.58 16.83 9.21
N LEU A 145 -5.75 17.15 7.95
CA LEU A 145 -5.61 18.50 7.42
C LEU A 145 -6.97 18.98 6.90
N ASP A 146 -7.77 19.62 7.74
CA ASP A 146 -9.17 19.96 7.51
C ASP A 146 -9.42 20.72 6.19
N ARG A 147 -8.40 21.45 5.69
CA ARG A 147 -8.48 22.21 4.43
C ARG A 147 -8.24 21.36 3.18
N LYS A 148 -7.91 20.05 3.32
CA LYS A 148 -7.70 19.12 2.20
C LYS A 148 -8.70 17.97 2.28
N ASN A 149 -9.33 17.63 1.16
CA ASN A 149 -10.37 16.59 1.11
C ASN A 149 -10.17 15.56 -0.03
N ALA A 150 -9.20 15.79 -0.91
CA ALA A 150 -8.89 14.89 -2.00
C ALA A 150 -7.40 15.02 -2.41
N TRP A 151 -6.93 14.08 -3.19
CA TRP A 151 -5.67 14.18 -3.93
C TRP A 151 -5.92 14.05 -5.43
N VAL A 152 -5.00 14.60 -6.22
CA VAL A 152 -5.04 14.52 -7.69
C VAL A 152 -3.64 14.27 -8.24
N GLU A 153 -3.60 13.59 -9.40
CA GLU A 153 -2.41 13.37 -10.19
C GLU A 153 -2.69 13.81 -11.62
N GLY A 154 -1.65 14.29 -12.34
CA GLY A 154 -1.73 14.64 -13.76
C GLY A 154 -2.46 15.95 -14.10
N ARG A 155 -2.91 16.73 -13.12
CA ARG A 155 -3.47 18.09 -13.29
C ARG A 155 -3.13 19.00 -12.10
N GLU A 156 -3.31 20.29 -12.28
CA GLU A 156 -3.17 21.25 -11.19
C GLU A 156 -4.23 21.00 -10.09
N PRO A 157 -3.82 20.93 -8.81
CA PRO A 157 -4.74 20.77 -7.70
C PRO A 157 -5.52 22.06 -7.42
N SER A 158 -6.76 21.92 -6.98
CA SER A 158 -7.49 23.01 -6.35
C SER A 158 -6.98 23.28 -4.91
N ALA A 159 -7.41 24.37 -4.29
CA ALA A 159 -7.00 24.69 -2.92
C ALA A 159 -7.34 23.60 -1.88
N SER A 160 -8.38 22.80 -2.13
CA SER A 160 -8.79 21.68 -1.25
C SER A 160 -8.18 20.32 -1.64
N GLU A 161 -7.33 20.27 -2.65
CA GLU A 161 -6.70 19.04 -3.12
C GLU A 161 -5.20 19.03 -2.85
N ILE A 162 -4.64 17.85 -2.75
CA ILE A 162 -3.20 17.61 -2.68
C ILE A 162 -2.72 17.17 -4.07
N GLY A 163 -1.80 17.92 -4.68
CA GLY A 163 -1.17 17.51 -5.92
C GLY A 163 -0.11 16.42 -5.67
N ILE A 164 -0.22 15.31 -6.36
CA ILE A 164 0.80 14.25 -6.37
C ILE A 164 1.46 14.24 -7.75
N LYS A 165 2.77 14.47 -7.79
CA LYS A 165 3.56 14.36 -9.00
C LYS A 165 4.25 12.99 -9.04
N ALA A 166 3.82 12.12 -9.96
CA ALA A 166 4.42 10.82 -10.16
C ALA A 166 5.48 10.86 -11.26
N ILE A 167 6.72 10.52 -10.90
CA ILE A 167 7.87 10.48 -11.81
C ILE A 167 8.27 9.03 -12.05
N ARG A 168 8.58 8.69 -13.30
CA ARG A 168 9.15 7.41 -13.69
C ARG A 168 10.54 7.65 -14.24
N ARG A 169 11.57 7.11 -13.56
CA ARG A 169 12.97 7.37 -13.90
C ARG A 169 13.86 6.18 -13.56
N ASP A 170 14.64 5.75 -14.54
CA ASP A 170 15.67 4.71 -14.41
C ASP A 170 15.17 3.47 -13.66
N GLU A 171 15.98 2.91 -12.78
CA GLU A 171 15.66 1.79 -11.89
C GLU A 171 15.45 2.24 -10.43
N VAL A 172 14.96 3.48 -10.21
CA VAL A 172 14.70 4.01 -8.86
C VAL A 172 13.69 3.13 -8.13
N PRO A 173 14.03 2.53 -6.99
CA PRO A 173 13.14 1.60 -6.28
C PRO A 173 11.92 2.28 -5.67
N GLY A 174 12.05 3.55 -5.30
CA GLY A 174 10.98 4.38 -4.75
C GLY A 174 11.54 5.52 -3.87
N ILE A 175 11.15 6.75 -4.19
CA ILE A 175 11.39 7.94 -3.38
C ILE A 175 10.05 8.64 -3.20
N HIS A 176 9.72 9.01 -1.98
CA HIS A 176 8.49 9.75 -1.67
C HIS A 176 8.84 11.01 -0.91
N THR A 177 8.30 12.13 -1.36
CA THR A 177 8.51 13.44 -0.76
C THR A 177 7.17 14.07 -0.43
N VAL A 178 7.03 14.55 0.81
CA VAL A 178 5.94 15.41 1.26
C VAL A 178 6.53 16.76 1.63
N GLN A 179 5.99 17.83 1.06
CA GLN A 179 6.49 19.18 1.24
C GLN A 179 5.35 20.10 1.67
N TYR A 180 5.56 20.82 2.77
CA TYR A 180 4.72 21.94 3.21
C TYR A 180 5.46 23.23 2.92
N GLU A 181 4.84 24.13 2.18
CA GLU A 181 5.45 25.36 1.67
C GLU A 181 4.61 26.57 2.06
N SER A 182 5.27 27.62 2.51
CA SER A 182 4.72 28.96 2.76
C SER A 182 5.50 30.00 1.98
N ASP A 183 5.09 31.26 2.07
CA ASP A 183 5.83 32.40 1.49
C ASP A 183 7.19 32.63 2.16
N VAL A 184 7.43 32.02 3.32
CA VAL A 184 8.63 32.27 4.16
C VAL A 184 9.62 31.13 4.08
N ASP A 185 9.13 29.88 4.18
CA ASP A 185 9.98 28.69 4.28
C ASP A 185 9.27 27.42 3.79
N THR A 186 10.02 26.32 3.83
CA THR A 186 9.55 25.01 3.38
C THR A 186 9.97 23.92 4.35
N ILE A 187 9.06 23.03 4.70
CA ILE A 187 9.33 21.81 5.47
C ILE A 187 9.21 20.62 4.51
N THR A 188 10.24 19.80 4.43
CA THR A 188 10.25 18.61 3.55
C THR A 188 10.61 17.36 4.35
N ILE A 189 9.86 16.28 4.13
CA ILE A 189 10.20 14.91 4.58
C ILE A 189 10.29 14.00 3.36
N THR A 190 11.34 13.20 3.28
CA THR A 190 11.63 12.28 2.16
C THR A 190 12.06 10.92 2.68
#